data_e38ecbbeac0af36db97233490cfce859
#
_entry.id   e38ecbbeac0af36db97233490cfce859
#
_cell.length_a   1.000
_cell.length_b   1.000
_cell.length_c   1.000
_cell.angle_alpha   90.00
_cell.angle_beta   90.00
_cell.angle_gamma   90.00
#
_symmetry.space_group_name_H-M   'P 1'
#
loop_
_entity.id
_entity.type
_entity.pdbx_description
1 polymer ?
#
loop_
_entity_poly.entity_id
_entity_poly.type
_entity_poly.pdbx_seq_one_letter_code
_entity_poly.pdbx_strand_id
1 'polypeptide(L)'
;FDPRRYDLAKVGRYKFNKKLHFNKRIVGHKLSQDVVDTTTGEILAEAETLVTRELADTLQNSAVPYVWIQGEEREIKVLSSLMVDIRHYLPELEDPKSLGVTELVYYPVLEKILEENDTFEDRCEAIKRDIHDLIPKHITKEDILASINYNMHLEYGLGNDDDIDHLGNRRIRAVGE
;
A
#
# COMPACT_ATOMS: atom_id res chain seq x y z
N PHE A 1 -17.60 8.12 3.72
CA PHE A 1 -16.49 8.59 2.88
C PHE A 1 -17.02 9.09 1.53
N ASP A 2 -17.60 10.27 1.55
CA ASP A 2 -17.99 10.95 0.32
C ASP A 2 -16.75 11.67 -0.22
N PRO A 3 -16.23 11.32 -1.42
CA PRO A 3 -15.05 11.95 -2.01
C PRO A 3 -15.23 13.46 -2.25
N ARG A 4 -16.46 13.95 -2.23
CA ARG A 4 -16.76 15.39 -2.32
C ARG A 4 -16.48 16.14 -1.03
N ARG A 5 -16.49 15.43 0.12
CA ARG A 5 -16.28 16.01 1.44
C ARG A 5 -14.87 15.78 1.98
N TYR A 6 -14.25 14.68 1.59
CA TYR A 6 -12.98 14.19 2.11
C TYR A 6 -11.91 14.09 1.03
N ASP A 7 -11.92 15.03 0.09
CA ASP A 7 -10.85 15.13 -0.88
C ASP A 7 -9.55 15.45 -0.15
N LEU A 8 -8.76 14.40 0.08
CA LEU A 8 -7.39 14.61 0.49
C LEU A 8 -6.65 15.18 -0.71
N ALA A 9 -6.20 16.41 -0.57
CA ALA A 9 -5.30 16.99 -1.53
C ALA A 9 -4.17 16.01 -1.87
N LYS A 10 -3.67 16.07 -3.08
CA LYS A 10 -2.60 15.20 -3.60
C LYS A 10 -1.43 15.02 -2.63
N VAL A 11 -1.08 16.07 -1.88
CA VAL A 11 -0.05 16.04 -0.82
C VAL A 11 -0.46 15.15 0.36
N GLY A 12 -1.73 15.17 0.77
CA GLY A 12 -2.25 14.30 1.83
C GLY A 12 -2.18 12.83 1.43
N ARG A 13 -2.58 12.49 0.21
CA ARG A 13 -2.48 11.12 -0.31
C ARG A 13 -1.03 10.63 -0.35
N TYR A 14 -0.09 11.46 -0.80
CA TYR A 14 1.33 11.13 -0.77
C TYR A 14 1.83 10.82 0.65
N LYS A 15 1.46 11.64 1.64
CA LYS A 15 1.84 11.40 3.04
C LYS A 15 1.24 10.12 3.58
N PHE A 16 -0.02 9.85 3.26
CA PHE A 16 -0.71 8.61 3.63
C PHE A 16 0.04 7.39 3.07
N ASN A 17 0.31 7.37 1.78
CA ASN A 17 1.07 6.30 1.16
C ASN A 17 2.42 6.11 1.84
N LYS A 18 3.16 7.21 2.08
CA LYS A 18 4.47 7.15 2.72
C LYS A 18 4.44 6.54 4.13
N LYS A 19 3.41 6.87 4.94
CA LYS A 19 3.23 6.34 6.29
C LYS A 19 2.74 4.90 6.29
N LEU A 20 1.82 4.58 5.40
CA LEU A 20 1.16 3.28 5.32
C LEU A 20 1.89 2.28 4.42
N HIS A 21 3.07 2.61 3.89
CA HIS A 21 3.88 1.65 3.14
C HIS A 21 4.10 0.37 3.95
N PHE A 22 3.52 -0.71 3.46
CA PHE A 22 3.52 -1.99 4.14
C PHE A 22 4.93 -2.53 4.37
N ASN A 23 5.77 -2.49 3.34
CA ASN A 23 7.16 -2.93 3.40
C ASN A 23 7.93 -2.25 4.53
N LYS A 24 7.76 -0.93 4.74
CA LYS A 24 8.48 -0.18 5.78
C LYS A 24 8.02 -0.52 7.19
N ARG A 25 6.79 -1.01 7.33
CA ARG A 25 6.19 -1.36 8.62
C ARG A 25 6.56 -2.75 9.10
N ILE A 26 6.98 -3.63 8.19
CA ILE A 26 7.32 -5.03 8.49
C ILE A 26 8.81 -5.32 8.44
N VAL A 27 9.60 -4.51 7.71
CA VAL A 27 11.05 -4.73 7.57
C VAL A 27 11.76 -4.71 8.93
N GLY A 28 12.68 -5.66 9.15
CA GLY A 28 13.45 -5.79 10.37
C GLY A 28 12.76 -6.55 11.51
N HIS A 29 11.48 -6.93 11.33
CA HIS A 29 10.76 -7.77 12.28
C HIS A 29 10.77 -9.23 11.84
N LYS A 30 10.56 -10.15 12.78
CA LYS A 30 10.36 -11.57 12.48
C LYS A 30 8.88 -11.84 12.26
N LEU A 31 8.56 -12.69 11.31
CA LEU A 31 7.21 -13.21 11.13
C LEU A 31 6.86 -14.16 12.29
N SER A 32 5.64 -14.09 12.81
CA SER A 32 5.16 -15.04 13.80
C SER A 32 4.34 -16.18 13.17
N GLN A 33 3.86 -15.99 11.96
CA GLN A 33 3.07 -16.97 11.22
C GLN A 33 3.51 -17.01 9.76
N ASP A 34 3.23 -18.12 9.09
CA ASP A 34 3.45 -18.27 7.65
C ASP A 34 2.62 -17.25 6.87
N VAL A 35 3.22 -16.70 5.84
CA VAL A 35 2.54 -15.78 4.93
C VAL A 35 2.23 -16.51 3.65
N VAL A 36 0.94 -16.60 3.33
CA VAL A 36 0.43 -17.32 2.16
C VAL A 36 -0.10 -16.32 1.16
N ASP A 37 0.22 -16.53 -0.11
CA ASP A 37 -0.41 -15.81 -1.22
C ASP A 37 -1.91 -16.16 -1.26
N THR A 38 -2.76 -15.14 -1.20
CA THR A 38 -4.21 -15.35 -1.20
C THR A 38 -4.77 -15.82 -2.54
N THR A 39 -4.02 -15.63 -3.62
CA THR A 39 -4.42 -16.00 -4.98
C THR A 39 -3.96 -17.41 -5.35
N THR A 40 -2.71 -17.74 -5.07
CA THR A 40 -2.11 -19.04 -5.45
C THR A 40 -2.14 -20.08 -4.35
N GLY A 41 -2.25 -19.65 -3.08
CA GLY A 41 -2.12 -20.52 -1.91
C GLY A 41 -0.68 -20.93 -1.59
N GLU A 42 0.31 -20.39 -2.29
CA GLU A 42 1.72 -20.69 -2.05
C GLU A 42 2.23 -19.96 -0.79
N ILE A 43 3.15 -20.59 -0.07
CA ILE A 43 3.82 -19.96 1.08
C ILE A 43 4.88 -19.00 0.54
N LEU A 44 4.67 -17.70 0.75
CA LEU A 44 5.61 -16.64 0.38
C LEU A 44 6.75 -16.50 1.39
N ALA A 45 6.47 -16.72 2.66
CA ALA A 45 7.46 -16.70 3.73
C ALA A 45 6.99 -17.57 4.90
N GLU A 46 7.93 -18.29 5.50
CA GLU A 46 7.67 -19.12 6.69
C GLU A 46 7.73 -18.31 7.97
N ALA A 47 7.07 -18.80 9.02
CA ALA A 47 7.18 -18.28 10.38
C ALA A 47 8.66 -18.21 10.84
N GLU A 48 8.97 -17.35 11.81
CA GLU A 48 10.31 -17.08 12.34
C GLU A 48 11.30 -16.45 11.32
N THR A 49 10.89 -16.23 10.08
CA THR A 49 11.73 -15.56 9.06
C THR A 49 11.89 -14.08 9.40
N LEU A 50 13.13 -13.58 9.37
CA LEU A 50 13.41 -12.15 9.48
C LEU A 50 13.04 -11.47 8.15
N VAL A 51 12.18 -10.47 8.22
CA VAL A 51 11.73 -9.72 7.04
C VAL A 51 12.83 -8.77 6.58
N THR A 52 13.53 -9.15 5.50
CA THR A 52 14.46 -8.28 4.78
C THR A 52 13.71 -7.26 3.93
N ARG A 53 14.42 -6.27 3.37
CA ARG A 53 13.81 -5.31 2.44
C ARG A 53 13.23 -5.99 1.20
N GLU A 54 13.95 -6.93 0.63
CA GLU A 54 13.53 -7.69 -0.56
C GLU A 54 12.27 -8.51 -0.28
N LEU A 55 12.24 -9.21 0.87
CA LEU A 55 11.06 -9.95 1.28
C LEU A 55 9.87 -9.01 1.55
N ALA A 56 10.10 -7.88 2.22
CA ALA A 56 9.05 -6.90 2.48
C ALA A 56 8.44 -6.33 1.19
N ASP A 57 9.28 -6.05 0.18
CA ASP A 57 8.82 -5.59 -1.14
C ASP A 57 8.04 -6.69 -1.87
N THR A 58 8.49 -7.94 -1.79
CA THR A 58 7.76 -9.09 -2.34
C THR A 58 6.39 -9.23 -1.69
N LEU A 59 6.32 -9.21 -0.36
CA LEU A 59 5.04 -9.33 0.37
C LEU A 59 4.09 -8.16 0.06
N GLN A 60 4.61 -6.94 -0.07
CA GLN A 60 3.80 -5.80 -0.47
C GLN A 60 3.25 -5.97 -1.89
N ASN A 61 4.10 -6.38 -2.84
CA ASN A 61 3.72 -6.51 -4.24
C ASN A 61 2.86 -7.75 -4.52
N SER A 62 2.89 -8.76 -3.65
CA SER A 62 1.96 -9.90 -3.71
C SER A 62 0.57 -9.57 -3.15
N ALA A 63 0.29 -8.30 -2.85
CA ALA A 63 -0.99 -7.82 -2.34
C ALA A 63 -1.49 -8.56 -1.08
N VAL A 64 -0.56 -9.04 -0.25
CA VAL A 64 -0.89 -9.71 1.01
C VAL A 64 -1.68 -8.75 1.91
N PRO A 65 -2.88 -9.12 2.37
CA PRO A 65 -3.74 -8.20 3.13
C PRO A 65 -3.19 -7.88 4.52
N TYR A 66 -2.45 -8.80 5.11
CA TYR A 66 -1.82 -8.61 6.42
C TYR A 66 -0.70 -9.64 6.65
N VAL A 67 0.18 -9.33 7.58
CA VAL A 67 1.14 -10.29 8.16
C VAL A 67 1.10 -10.21 9.68
N TRP A 68 1.54 -11.28 10.33
CA TRP A 68 1.77 -11.31 11.76
C TRP A 68 3.26 -11.22 12.03
N ILE A 69 3.68 -10.24 12.83
CA ILE A 69 5.06 -10.05 13.25
C ILE A 69 5.20 -10.30 14.75
N GLN A 70 6.40 -10.69 15.16
CA GLN A 70 6.74 -10.86 16.57
C GLN A 70 6.98 -9.48 17.20
N GLY A 71 6.19 -9.14 18.21
CA GLY A 71 6.45 -8.04 19.12
C GLY A 71 7.16 -8.52 20.38
N GLU A 72 7.47 -7.61 21.32
CA GLU A 72 8.16 -7.95 22.56
C GLU A 72 7.33 -8.86 23.46
N GLU A 73 6.03 -8.61 23.60
CA GLU A 73 5.15 -9.34 24.51
C GLU A 73 4.04 -10.13 23.80
N ARG A 74 3.80 -9.84 22.53
CA ARG A 74 2.69 -10.43 21.75
C ARG A 74 2.96 -10.43 20.27
N GLU A 75 2.18 -11.20 19.55
CA GLU A 75 2.09 -11.13 18.09
C GLU A 75 1.32 -9.87 17.68
N ILE A 76 1.78 -9.22 16.63
CA ILE A 76 1.20 -7.97 16.14
C ILE A 76 0.78 -8.15 14.68
N LYS A 77 -0.50 -7.92 14.41
CA LYS A 77 -1.06 -7.96 13.06
C LYS A 77 -0.84 -6.65 12.34
N VAL A 78 -0.09 -6.66 11.26
CA VAL A 78 0.15 -5.50 10.40
C VAL A 78 -0.73 -5.59 9.17
N LEU A 79 -1.64 -4.62 9.00
CA LEU A 79 -2.54 -4.54 7.85
C LEU A 79 -1.89 -3.78 6.71
N SER A 80 -2.08 -4.28 5.48
CA SER A 80 -1.68 -3.60 4.25
C SER A 80 -2.74 -2.59 3.82
N SER A 81 -2.32 -1.57 3.06
CA SER A 81 -3.21 -0.69 2.31
C SER A 81 -3.48 -1.17 0.89
N LEU A 82 -2.98 -2.34 0.52
CA LEU A 82 -3.12 -2.97 -0.80
C LEU A 82 -2.62 -2.08 -1.97
N MET A 83 -1.58 -1.30 -1.71
CA MET A 83 -0.90 -0.53 -2.74
C MET A 83 0.32 -1.31 -3.24
N VAL A 84 0.35 -1.60 -4.54
CA VAL A 84 1.36 -2.47 -5.18
C VAL A 84 2.08 -1.77 -6.33
N ASP A 85 3.26 -2.27 -6.70
CA ASP A 85 3.95 -1.82 -7.93
C ASP A 85 3.35 -2.53 -9.14
N ILE A 86 2.85 -1.77 -10.10
CA ILE A 86 2.22 -2.31 -11.32
C ILE A 86 3.18 -3.19 -12.14
N ARG A 87 4.49 -2.93 -12.08
CA ARG A 87 5.49 -3.71 -12.82
C ARG A 87 5.60 -5.16 -12.36
N HIS A 88 5.17 -5.45 -11.14
CA HIS A 88 5.10 -6.82 -10.63
C HIS A 88 4.08 -7.66 -11.41
N TYR A 89 2.98 -7.05 -11.85
CA TYR A 89 1.88 -7.70 -12.55
C TYR A 89 1.96 -7.55 -14.08
N LEU A 90 2.64 -6.52 -14.56
CA LEU A 90 2.83 -6.23 -15.98
C LEU A 90 4.33 -6.00 -16.25
N PRO A 91 5.14 -7.07 -16.24
CA PRO A 91 6.60 -6.97 -16.48
C PRO A 91 6.95 -6.47 -17.89
N GLU A 92 6.02 -6.61 -18.85
CA GLU A 92 6.16 -6.10 -20.22
C GLU A 92 6.06 -4.57 -20.29
N LEU A 93 5.56 -3.93 -19.25
CA LEU A 93 5.40 -2.47 -19.17
C LEU A 93 6.74 -1.81 -18.83
N GLU A 94 7.51 -1.41 -19.84
CA GLU A 94 8.82 -0.78 -19.66
C GLU A 94 8.72 0.57 -18.94
N ASP A 95 7.73 1.41 -19.32
CA ASP A 95 7.54 2.74 -18.72
C ASP A 95 6.09 2.94 -18.24
N PRO A 96 5.82 2.71 -16.94
CA PRO A 96 4.51 2.97 -16.35
C PRO A 96 4.03 4.42 -16.50
N LYS A 97 4.96 5.37 -16.57
CA LYS A 97 4.60 6.80 -16.70
C LYS A 97 3.92 7.12 -18.03
N SER A 98 4.20 6.35 -19.09
CA SER A 98 3.53 6.49 -20.38
C SER A 98 2.02 6.24 -20.29
N LEU A 99 1.59 5.46 -19.30
CA LEU A 99 0.18 5.20 -18.99
C LEU A 99 -0.38 6.15 -17.90
N GLY A 100 0.44 7.08 -17.38
CA GLY A 100 0.06 7.98 -16.29
C GLY A 100 0.30 7.42 -14.89
N VAL A 101 0.88 6.22 -14.77
CA VAL A 101 1.19 5.58 -13.47
C VAL A 101 2.50 6.15 -12.94
N THR A 102 2.43 6.97 -11.89
CA THR A 102 3.59 7.65 -11.29
C THR A 102 3.92 7.17 -9.88
N GLU A 103 3.06 6.33 -9.29
CA GLU A 103 3.17 5.84 -7.93
C GLU A 103 2.57 4.43 -7.81
N LEU A 104 2.55 3.86 -6.62
CA LEU A 104 1.91 2.57 -6.37
C LEU A 104 0.42 2.63 -6.73
N VAL A 105 -0.11 1.50 -7.20
CA VAL A 105 -1.49 1.35 -7.65
C VAL A 105 -2.30 0.53 -6.66
N TYR A 106 -3.60 0.75 -6.63
CA TYR A 106 -4.55 0.05 -5.77
C TYR A 106 -4.89 -1.31 -6.36
N TYR A 107 -4.47 -2.37 -5.66
CA TYR A 107 -4.55 -3.75 -6.16
C TYR A 107 -5.96 -4.21 -6.55
N PRO A 108 -7.04 -3.95 -5.78
CA PRO A 108 -8.36 -4.43 -6.17
C PRO A 108 -8.87 -3.90 -7.52
N VAL A 109 -8.46 -2.69 -7.90
CA VAL A 109 -8.77 -2.14 -9.22
C VAL A 109 -7.87 -2.76 -10.29
N LEU A 110 -6.59 -2.95 -9.98
CA LEU A 110 -5.65 -3.62 -10.89
C LEU A 110 -6.08 -5.05 -11.18
N GLU A 111 -6.42 -5.82 -10.15
CA GLU A 111 -6.92 -7.20 -10.27
C GLU A 111 -8.10 -7.29 -11.23
N LYS A 112 -9.09 -6.42 -11.05
CA LYS A 112 -10.25 -6.34 -11.95
C LYS A 112 -9.86 -6.04 -13.39
N ILE A 113 -8.92 -5.10 -13.62
CA ILE A 113 -8.42 -4.79 -14.96
C ILE A 113 -7.74 -6.01 -15.59
N LEU A 114 -6.95 -6.76 -14.80
CA LEU A 114 -6.26 -7.95 -15.29
C LEU A 114 -7.21 -9.11 -15.60
N GLU A 115 -8.30 -9.26 -14.85
CA GLU A 115 -9.32 -10.30 -15.06
C GLU A 115 -10.23 -10.00 -16.25
N GLU A 116 -10.58 -8.73 -16.46
CA GLU A 116 -11.50 -8.32 -17.51
C GLU A 116 -10.83 -8.16 -18.90
N ASN A 117 -9.49 -8.12 -18.96
CA ASN A 117 -8.76 -7.87 -20.21
C ASN A 117 -7.66 -8.92 -20.41
N ASP A 118 -7.73 -9.64 -21.51
CA ASP A 118 -6.80 -10.75 -21.80
C ASP A 118 -5.51 -10.28 -22.49
N THR A 119 -5.58 -9.23 -23.32
CA THR A 119 -4.41 -8.75 -24.07
C THR A 119 -3.69 -7.61 -23.35
N PHE A 120 -2.38 -7.48 -23.61
CA PHE A 120 -1.58 -6.39 -23.05
C PHE A 120 -2.08 -5.01 -23.49
N GLU A 121 -2.50 -4.87 -24.75
CA GLU A 121 -3.03 -3.64 -25.30
C GLU A 121 -4.33 -3.22 -24.61
N ASP A 122 -5.27 -4.16 -24.43
CA ASP A 122 -6.53 -3.90 -23.73
C ASP A 122 -6.31 -3.52 -22.26
N ARG A 123 -5.35 -4.16 -21.58
CA ARG A 123 -4.93 -3.81 -20.23
C ARG A 123 -4.37 -2.39 -20.15
N CYS A 124 -3.52 -2.00 -21.10
CA CYS A 124 -2.98 -0.65 -21.17
C CYS A 124 -4.05 0.41 -21.40
N GLU A 125 -5.06 0.13 -22.24
CA GLU A 125 -6.20 1.02 -22.47
C GLU A 125 -7.08 1.13 -21.22
N ALA A 126 -7.37 0.01 -20.57
CA ALA A 126 -8.12 -0.04 -19.32
C ALA A 126 -7.43 0.74 -18.20
N ILE A 127 -6.09 0.59 -18.06
CA ILE A 127 -5.29 1.36 -17.10
C ILE A 127 -5.41 2.86 -17.34
N LYS A 128 -5.33 3.31 -18.59
CA LYS A 128 -5.49 4.74 -18.94
C LYS A 128 -6.89 5.25 -18.63
N ARG A 129 -7.91 4.45 -18.92
CA ARG A 129 -9.31 4.79 -18.67
C ARG A 129 -9.59 4.92 -17.18
N ASP A 130 -9.12 3.96 -16.38
CA ASP A 130 -9.45 3.82 -14.97
C ASP A 130 -8.35 4.35 -14.05
N ILE A 131 -7.43 5.17 -14.57
CA ILE A 131 -6.25 5.69 -13.85
C ILE A 131 -6.60 6.40 -12.53
N HIS A 132 -7.77 7.04 -12.45
CA HIS A 132 -8.20 7.77 -11.26
C HIS A 132 -8.68 6.86 -10.12
N ASP A 133 -9.14 5.66 -10.47
CA ASP A 133 -9.52 4.63 -9.51
C ASP A 133 -8.32 3.76 -9.15
N LEU A 134 -7.44 3.52 -10.13
CA LEU A 134 -6.20 2.77 -9.96
C LEU A 134 -5.21 3.51 -9.05
N ILE A 135 -5.11 4.84 -9.19
CA ILE A 135 -4.36 5.72 -8.27
C ILE A 135 -5.37 6.62 -7.54
N PRO A 136 -6.00 6.11 -6.47
CA PRO A 136 -7.09 6.81 -5.82
C PRO A 136 -6.62 8.13 -5.21
N LYS A 137 -7.34 9.21 -5.48
CA LYS A 137 -7.12 10.52 -4.88
C LYS A 137 -7.87 10.70 -3.55
N HIS A 138 -8.70 9.73 -3.18
CA HIS A 138 -9.48 9.69 -1.95
C HIS A 138 -8.96 8.61 -1.01
N ILE A 139 -9.39 8.63 0.25
CA ILE A 139 -9.06 7.59 1.23
C ILE A 139 -9.88 6.34 0.91
N THR A 140 -9.20 5.20 0.81
CA THR A 140 -9.84 3.90 0.65
C THR A 140 -10.22 3.31 2.02
N LYS A 141 -11.03 2.26 2.02
CA LYS A 141 -11.36 1.51 3.23
C LYS A 141 -10.10 0.90 3.87
N GLU A 142 -9.21 0.37 3.04
CA GLU A 142 -7.96 -0.25 3.46
C GLU A 142 -7.02 0.78 4.10
N ASP A 143 -6.97 2.00 3.59
CA ASP A 143 -6.21 3.10 4.20
C ASP A 143 -6.69 3.40 5.62
N ILE A 144 -8.00 3.40 5.84
CA ILE A 144 -8.58 3.66 7.16
C ILE A 144 -8.17 2.57 8.13
N LEU A 145 -8.35 1.30 7.73
CA LEU A 145 -7.99 0.15 8.55
C LEU A 145 -6.49 0.14 8.85
N ALA A 146 -5.65 0.39 7.83
CA ALA A 146 -4.20 0.47 8.00
C ALA A 146 -3.79 1.65 8.89
N SER A 147 -4.49 2.80 8.81
CA SER A 147 -4.23 3.97 9.66
C SER A 147 -4.53 3.70 11.13
N ILE A 148 -5.69 3.10 11.41
CA ILE A 148 -6.07 2.71 12.77
C ILE A 148 -5.05 1.71 13.32
N ASN A 149 -4.71 0.72 12.51
CA ASN A 149 -3.72 -0.30 12.84
C ASN A 149 -2.34 0.33 13.13
N TYR A 150 -1.88 1.27 12.30
CA TYR A 150 -0.64 2.01 12.52
C TYR A 150 -0.66 2.80 13.83
N ASN A 151 -1.76 3.49 14.11
CA ASN A 151 -1.90 4.27 15.35
C ASN A 151 -1.85 3.37 16.60
N MET A 152 -2.50 2.21 16.55
CA MET A 152 -2.41 1.22 17.64
C MET A 152 -1.00 0.68 17.83
N HIS A 153 -0.23 0.55 16.75
CA HIS A 153 1.14 0.04 16.82
C HIS A 153 2.12 1.01 17.48
N LEU A 154 1.83 2.31 17.49
CA LEU A 154 2.64 3.31 18.20
C LEU A 154 2.71 3.01 19.70
N GLU A 155 1.64 2.46 20.29
CA GLU A 155 1.62 2.02 21.69
C GLU A 155 2.61 0.87 21.96
N TYR A 156 2.95 0.10 20.93
CA TYR A 156 3.91 -1.03 21.01
C TYR A 156 5.30 -0.67 20.48
N GLY A 157 5.59 0.62 20.31
CA GLY A 157 6.86 1.09 19.82
C GLY A 157 7.13 0.83 18.33
N LEU A 158 6.10 0.46 17.56
CA LEU A 158 6.19 0.27 16.13
C LEU A 158 5.72 1.52 15.38
N GLY A 159 6.62 2.10 14.60
CA GLY A 159 6.34 3.35 13.88
C GLY A 159 6.93 4.57 14.59
N ASN A 160 6.64 5.74 14.03
CA ASN A 160 7.13 7.02 14.55
C ASN A 160 5.99 8.03 14.59
N ASP A 161 5.90 8.75 15.69
CA ASP A 161 5.06 9.93 15.78
C ASP A 161 5.56 11.04 14.86
N ASP A 162 4.62 11.81 14.30
CA ASP A 162 4.97 12.96 13.50
C ASP A 162 5.15 14.18 14.40
N ASP A 163 6.27 14.87 14.25
CA ASP A 163 6.42 16.22 14.80
C ASP A 163 5.52 17.19 13.99
N ILE A 164 4.45 17.65 14.62
CA ILE A 164 3.47 18.55 14.00
C ILE A 164 4.07 19.92 13.67
N ASP A 165 5.14 20.32 14.31
CA ASP A 165 5.82 21.61 14.09
C ASP A 165 6.87 21.53 12.98
N HIS A 166 7.24 20.32 12.55
CA HIS A 166 8.17 20.13 11.44
C HIS A 166 7.57 20.65 10.13
N LEU A 167 8.32 21.48 9.40
CA LEU A 167 7.85 22.10 8.14
C LEU A 167 7.38 21.09 7.09
N GLY A 168 7.92 19.87 7.07
CA GLY A 168 7.46 18.78 6.21
C GLY A 168 6.06 18.27 6.54
N ASN A 169 5.53 18.55 7.72
CA ASN A 169 4.20 18.14 8.19
C ASN A 169 3.19 19.29 8.16
N ARG A 170 3.66 20.52 7.96
CA ARG A 170 2.81 21.71 7.84
C ARG A 170 2.50 22.00 6.39
N ARG A 171 1.26 22.31 6.10
CA ARG A 171 0.79 22.68 4.77
C ARG A 171 0.42 24.15 4.75
N ILE A 172 0.91 24.85 3.74
CA ILE A 172 0.44 26.20 3.41
C ILE A 172 -0.81 26.05 2.54
N ARG A 173 -1.90 26.68 2.96
CA ARG A 173 -3.15 26.72 2.20
C ARG A 173 -3.29 28.04 1.48
N ALA A 174 -3.88 28.01 0.29
CA ALA A 174 -4.32 29.21 -0.39
C ALA A 174 -5.56 29.81 0.29
N VAL A 175 -5.78 31.11 0.11
CA VAL A 175 -6.94 31.81 0.72
C VAL A 175 -8.28 31.22 0.27
N GLY A 176 -8.33 30.64 -0.93
CA GLY A 176 -9.53 30.00 -1.47
C GLY A 176 -9.81 28.58 -0.97
N GLU A 177 -8.90 27.97 -0.23
CA GLU A 177 -9.07 26.66 0.42
C GLU A 177 -9.67 26.82 1.84
#